data_7f17460164c2f4ab02686507c46abe0f
#
_entry.id   7f17460164c2f4ab02686507c46abe0f
#
_cell.length_a   1.000
_cell.length_b   1.000
_cell.length_c   1.000
_cell.angle_alpha   90.00
_cell.angle_beta   90.00
_cell.angle_gamma   90.00
#
_symmetry.space_group_name_H-M   'P 1'
#
loop_
_entity.id
_entity.type
_entity.pdbx_description
1 polymer ?
#
loop_
_entity_poly.entity_id
_entity_poly.type
_entity_poly.pdbx_seq_one_letter_code
_entity_poly.pdbx_strand_id
1 'polypeptide(L)'
;SLSGDVFTNCMAIFLISYILNLIYTCRHLKVVDYIIIGMVSCCVAVSKIVYLPLCALIFIIPKECFYSKKFSNILKKRIVVLIIFLCSVVIGVIWLKISSGFLTSASPSSELQVKYILNHPILYFVTVLRTVSIEFNNWSLDMVGGFMQWGQMFTLYPIISISVYFIFFMSLLVEENDVKLSKSSKLLIFLIFFITFILILTALYVQWTAKAGEIGGNLITGIQGRYFTPIFLLIPIILPSLVTSTDKKINRNVILYSIILLQIPTLLSIVVNNIN
;
A
#
# COMPACT_ATOMS: atom_id res chain seq x y z
N SER A 1 1.06 18.12 -12.91
CA SER A 1 -0.06 18.24 -11.97
C SER A 1 0.21 17.35 -10.77
N LEU A 2 0.08 17.90 -9.57
CA LEU A 2 0.13 17.09 -8.34
C LEU A 2 -1.09 16.16 -8.35
N SER A 3 -0.85 14.89 -8.68
CA SER A 3 -1.88 13.86 -8.64
C SER A 3 -2.26 13.60 -7.17
N GLY A 4 -3.56 13.45 -6.89
CA GLY A 4 -4.05 13.05 -5.57
C GLY A 4 -3.44 11.72 -5.07
N ASP A 5 -2.92 10.90 -6.00
CA ASP A 5 -2.22 9.64 -5.68
C ASP A 5 -0.92 9.87 -4.92
N VAL A 6 -0.19 10.97 -5.18
CA VAL A 6 1.05 11.31 -4.47
C VAL A 6 0.76 11.51 -2.99
N PHE A 7 -0.25 12.31 -2.65
CA PHE A 7 -0.65 12.53 -1.26
C PHE A 7 -1.07 11.22 -0.59
N THR A 8 -1.91 10.43 -1.26
CA THR A 8 -2.40 9.15 -0.76
C THR A 8 -1.25 8.18 -0.47
N ASN A 9 -0.33 8.02 -1.43
CA ASN A 9 0.82 7.14 -1.27
C ASN A 9 1.76 7.60 -0.16
N CYS A 10 2.04 8.92 -0.08
CA CYS A 10 2.86 9.47 1.01
C CYS A 10 2.23 9.21 2.38
N MET A 11 0.93 9.41 2.56
CA MET A 11 0.25 9.18 3.83
C MET A 11 0.21 7.69 4.19
N ALA A 12 -0.04 6.82 3.22
CA ALA A 12 -0.04 5.36 3.44
C ALA A 12 1.36 4.85 3.80
N ILE A 13 2.40 5.28 3.07
CA ILE A 13 3.80 4.93 3.35
C ILE A 13 4.22 5.46 4.72
N PHE A 14 3.84 6.69 5.06
CA PHE A 14 4.14 7.28 6.36
C PHE A 14 3.48 6.50 7.50
N LEU A 15 2.21 6.11 7.36
CA LEU A 15 1.51 5.29 8.34
C LEU A 15 2.23 3.96 8.59
N ILE A 16 2.57 3.24 7.52
CA ILE A 16 3.29 1.96 7.58
C ILE A 16 4.63 2.16 8.27
N SER A 17 5.44 3.11 7.80
CA SER A 17 6.78 3.38 8.33
C SER A 17 6.75 3.81 9.80
N TYR A 18 5.77 4.63 10.18
CA TYR A 18 5.63 5.09 11.55
C TYR A 18 5.29 3.94 12.52
N ILE A 19 4.33 3.08 12.13
CA ILE A 19 3.96 1.90 12.92
C ILE A 19 5.14 0.94 13.03
N LEU A 20 5.86 0.68 11.93
CA LEU A 20 7.05 -0.16 11.96
C LEU A 20 8.13 0.41 12.86
N ASN A 21 8.39 1.72 12.79
CA ASN A 21 9.34 2.36 13.69
C ASN A 21 8.97 2.15 15.18
N LEU A 22 7.69 2.26 15.53
CA LEU A 22 7.24 1.99 16.90
C LEU A 22 7.49 0.54 17.31
N ILE A 23 7.31 -0.41 16.41
CA ILE A 23 7.52 -1.84 16.66
C ILE A 23 9.01 -2.14 16.81
N TYR A 24 9.85 -1.69 15.88
CA TYR A 24 11.28 -2.00 15.88
C TYR A 24 12.06 -1.27 16.97
N THR A 25 11.66 -0.06 17.35
CA THR A 25 12.28 0.65 18.48
C THR A 25 11.80 0.18 19.84
N CYS A 26 10.72 -0.61 19.89
CA CYS A 26 10.09 -1.12 21.14
C CYS A 26 9.90 -0.02 22.20
N ARG A 27 9.74 1.24 21.79
CA ARG A 27 9.56 2.35 22.73
C ARG A 27 8.11 2.47 23.20
N HIS A 28 7.94 2.98 24.41
CA HIS A 28 6.60 3.25 24.94
C HIS A 28 5.89 4.34 24.13
N LEU A 29 4.62 4.09 23.79
CA LEU A 29 3.78 5.07 23.11
C LEU A 29 3.54 6.29 24.00
N LYS A 30 3.79 7.46 23.42
CA LYS A 30 3.46 8.77 24.00
C LYS A 30 2.12 9.25 23.45
N VAL A 31 1.52 10.25 24.06
CA VAL A 31 0.28 10.88 23.57
C VAL A 31 0.43 11.36 22.12
N VAL A 32 1.59 11.90 21.77
CA VAL A 32 1.90 12.36 20.40
C VAL A 32 1.79 11.22 19.38
N ASP A 33 2.16 9.98 19.73
CA ASP A 33 2.08 8.84 18.82
C ASP A 33 0.62 8.52 18.46
N TYR A 34 -0.29 8.57 19.43
CA TYR A 34 -1.72 8.38 19.18
C TYR A 34 -2.29 9.47 18.27
N ILE A 35 -1.87 10.74 18.47
CA ILE A 35 -2.29 11.86 17.65
C ILE A 35 -1.79 11.69 16.21
N ILE A 36 -0.51 11.38 16.03
CA ILE A 36 0.08 11.16 14.69
C ILE A 36 -0.62 10.00 13.98
N ILE A 37 -0.74 8.85 14.63
CA ILE A 37 -1.42 7.68 14.05
C ILE A 37 -2.86 8.03 13.70
N GLY A 38 -3.59 8.73 14.59
CA GLY A 38 -4.96 9.13 14.35
C GLY A 38 -5.11 10.06 13.14
N MET A 39 -4.32 11.13 13.08
CA MET A 39 -4.36 12.08 11.97
C MET A 39 -4.01 11.41 10.63
N VAL A 40 -2.93 10.62 10.61
CA VAL A 40 -2.48 9.96 9.37
C VAL A 40 -3.49 8.90 8.91
N SER A 41 -4.06 8.12 9.85
CA SER A 41 -5.12 7.15 9.53
C SER A 41 -6.37 7.83 8.95
N CYS A 42 -6.77 8.98 9.49
CA CYS A 42 -7.85 9.78 8.91
C CYS A 42 -7.52 10.30 7.51
N CYS A 43 -6.29 10.79 7.30
CA CYS A 43 -5.83 11.23 5.98
C CYS A 43 -5.86 10.08 4.95
N VAL A 44 -5.42 8.88 5.33
CA VAL A 44 -5.48 7.68 4.47
C VAL A 44 -6.93 7.33 4.14
N ALA A 45 -7.82 7.32 5.14
CA ALA A 45 -9.23 6.97 4.98
C ALA A 45 -9.98 7.94 4.04
N VAL A 46 -9.67 9.24 4.13
CA VAL A 46 -10.30 10.29 3.30
C VAL A 46 -9.73 10.33 1.89
N SER A 47 -8.42 10.04 1.73
CA SER A 47 -7.77 10.09 0.40
C SER A 47 -8.32 9.05 -0.55
N LYS A 48 -8.33 7.79 -0.13
CA LYS A 48 -8.89 6.65 -0.90
C LYS A 48 -9.36 5.56 0.06
N ILE A 49 -10.64 5.30 0.06
CA ILE A 49 -11.29 4.31 0.95
C ILE A 49 -10.70 2.89 0.80
N VAL A 50 -10.17 2.55 -0.36
CA VAL A 50 -9.53 1.25 -0.63
C VAL A 50 -8.30 0.98 0.24
N TYR A 51 -7.66 2.02 0.79
CA TYR A 51 -6.52 1.89 1.71
C TYR A 51 -6.93 1.85 3.19
N LEU A 52 -8.22 1.95 3.49
CA LEU A 52 -8.71 1.88 4.87
C LEU A 52 -8.19 0.65 5.66
N PRO A 53 -8.04 -0.55 5.07
CA PRO A 53 -7.46 -1.68 5.79
C PRO A 53 -6.05 -1.42 6.33
N LEU A 54 -5.25 -0.52 5.73
CA LEU A 54 -3.93 -0.15 6.25
C LEU A 54 -4.01 0.45 7.66
N CYS A 55 -5.12 1.11 8.01
CA CYS A 55 -5.32 1.63 9.35
C CYS A 55 -5.35 0.52 10.41
N ALA A 56 -5.67 -0.73 10.03
CA ALA A 56 -5.64 -1.87 10.94
C ALA A 56 -4.22 -2.32 11.32
N LEU A 57 -3.16 -1.81 10.66
CA LEU A 57 -1.78 -2.05 11.07
C LEU A 57 -1.50 -1.62 12.52
N ILE A 58 -2.26 -0.68 13.06
CA ILE A 58 -2.13 -0.26 14.46
C ILE A 58 -2.29 -1.42 15.45
N PHE A 59 -3.00 -2.49 15.07
CA PHE A 59 -3.22 -3.66 15.94
C PHE A 59 -2.01 -4.59 16.03
N ILE A 60 -1.00 -4.46 15.16
CA ILE A 60 0.24 -5.22 15.24
C ILE A 60 1.23 -4.67 16.27
N ILE A 61 0.97 -3.47 16.82
CA ILE A 61 1.84 -2.85 17.84
C ILE A 61 1.90 -3.76 19.08
N PRO A 62 3.10 -4.20 19.51
CA PRO A 62 3.27 -5.13 20.60
C PRO A 62 2.75 -4.58 21.93
N LYS A 63 2.37 -5.50 22.84
CA LYS A 63 1.85 -5.15 24.17
C LYS A 63 2.86 -4.33 24.98
N GLU A 64 4.11 -4.62 24.79
CA GLU A 64 5.26 -4.02 25.46
C GLU A 64 5.33 -2.50 25.18
N CYS A 65 4.93 -2.07 24.00
CA CYS A 65 4.87 -0.64 23.66
C CYS A 65 3.78 0.12 24.43
N PHE A 66 2.78 -0.60 24.96
CA PHE A 66 1.71 -0.04 25.81
C PHE A 66 2.03 -0.09 27.30
N TYR A 67 3.26 -0.44 27.69
CA TYR A 67 3.62 -0.69 29.08
C TYR A 67 3.13 0.41 30.04
N SER A 68 2.53 -0.06 31.13
CA SER A 68 2.20 0.74 32.31
C SER A 68 2.29 -0.19 33.53
N LYS A 69 2.69 0.38 34.68
CA LYS A 69 2.75 -0.38 35.96
C LYS A 69 1.40 -0.99 36.38
N LYS A 70 0.27 -0.49 35.84
CA LYS A 70 -1.08 -0.99 36.09
C LYS A 70 -1.67 -1.63 34.84
N PHE A 71 -2.13 -2.88 34.93
CA PHE A 71 -2.79 -3.62 33.86
C PHE A 71 -4.00 -2.88 33.25
N SER A 72 -4.81 -2.22 34.11
CA SER A 72 -5.94 -1.40 33.70
C SER A 72 -5.56 -0.28 32.71
N ASN A 73 -4.35 0.25 32.81
CA ASN A 73 -3.88 1.30 31.90
C ASN A 73 -3.47 0.76 30.52
N ILE A 74 -2.99 -0.49 30.47
CA ILE A 74 -2.69 -1.16 29.18
C ILE A 74 -3.98 -1.37 28.39
N LEU A 75 -5.02 -1.83 29.06
CA LEU A 75 -6.35 -2.01 28.44
C LEU A 75 -6.90 -0.69 27.92
N LYS A 76 -6.85 0.39 28.71
CA LYS A 76 -7.28 1.73 28.29
C LYS A 76 -6.53 2.21 27.05
N LYS A 77 -5.21 2.02 27.01
CA LYS A 77 -4.39 2.41 25.85
C LYS A 77 -4.75 1.63 24.57
N ARG A 78 -5.09 0.33 24.69
CA ARG A 78 -5.59 -0.48 23.58
C ARG A 78 -6.97 -0.06 23.11
N ILE A 79 -7.84 0.35 24.03
CA ILE A 79 -9.14 0.92 23.69
C ILE A 79 -8.96 2.20 22.88
N VAL A 80 -7.99 3.06 23.21
CA VAL A 80 -7.68 4.26 22.43
C VAL A 80 -7.30 3.89 20.99
N VAL A 81 -6.46 2.86 20.81
CA VAL A 81 -6.10 2.37 19.46
C VAL A 81 -7.33 1.90 18.68
N LEU A 82 -8.22 1.15 19.33
CA LEU A 82 -9.50 0.73 18.72
C LEU A 82 -10.36 1.94 18.34
N ILE A 83 -10.45 2.95 19.22
CA ILE A 83 -11.21 4.18 18.93
C ILE A 83 -10.61 4.91 17.73
N ILE A 84 -9.29 5.03 17.63
CA ILE A 84 -8.62 5.65 16.48
C ILE A 84 -9.00 4.92 15.19
N PHE A 85 -8.95 3.59 15.19
CA PHE A 85 -9.35 2.79 14.03
C PHE A 85 -10.81 3.02 13.65
N LEU A 86 -11.73 2.93 14.62
CA LEU A 86 -13.16 3.14 14.39
C LEU A 86 -13.46 4.56 13.90
N CYS A 87 -12.81 5.59 14.45
CA CYS A 87 -12.91 6.97 13.98
C CYS A 87 -12.46 7.08 12.52
N SER A 88 -11.34 6.45 12.14
CA SER A 88 -10.87 6.47 10.76
C SER A 88 -11.86 5.80 9.81
N VAL A 89 -12.48 4.69 10.21
CA VAL A 89 -13.55 4.02 9.45
C VAL A 89 -14.76 4.94 9.27
N VAL A 90 -15.24 5.53 10.37
CA VAL A 90 -16.42 6.42 10.33
C VAL A 90 -16.16 7.63 9.45
N ILE A 91 -15.02 8.29 9.62
CA ILE A 91 -14.62 9.45 8.80
C ILE A 91 -14.53 9.07 7.32
N GLY A 92 -13.91 7.92 7.00
CA GLY A 92 -13.81 7.42 5.62
C GLY A 92 -15.19 7.16 5.00
N VAL A 93 -16.12 6.53 5.73
CA VAL A 93 -17.49 6.27 5.25
C VAL A 93 -18.28 7.56 5.07
N ILE A 94 -18.19 8.50 6.02
CA ILE A 94 -18.84 9.82 5.91
C ILE A 94 -18.30 10.54 4.67
N TRP A 95 -16.99 10.56 4.49
CA TRP A 95 -16.35 11.20 3.34
C TRP A 95 -16.78 10.56 2.02
N LEU A 96 -16.87 9.22 1.98
CA LEU A 96 -17.37 8.50 0.80
C LEU A 96 -18.79 8.93 0.43
N LYS A 97 -19.68 9.08 1.42
CA LYS A 97 -21.05 9.56 1.19
C LYS A 97 -21.08 11.00 0.68
N ILE A 98 -20.28 11.88 1.27
CA ILE A 98 -20.20 13.28 0.84
C ILE A 98 -19.63 13.35 -0.57
N SER A 99 -18.51 12.68 -0.83
CA SER A 99 -17.84 12.72 -2.14
C SER A 99 -18.67 12.06 -3.25
N SER A 100 -19.46 11.05 -2.96
CA SER A 100 -20.34 10.41 -3.96
C SER A 100 -21.41 11.36 -4.50
N GLY A 101 -21.82 12.36 -3.71
CA GLY A 101 -22.76 13.39 -4.17
C GLY A 101 -22.13 14.43 -5.12
N PHE A 102 -20.80 14.60 -5.09
CA PHE A 102 -20.07 15.52 -5.96
C PHE A 102 -19.41 14.83 -7.16
N LEU A 103 -19.13 13.54 -7.03
CA LEU A 103 -18.58 12.76 -8.12
C LEU A 103 -19.74 12.30 -9.01
N THR A 104 -19.81 12.83 -10.21
CA THR A 104 -20.72 12.41 -11.30
C THR A 104 -20.54 10.94 -11.72
N SER A 105 -19.88 10.17 -10.93
CA SER A 105 -19.39 8.81 -11.19
C SER A 105 -20.23 7.69 -10.59
N ALA A 106 -21.34 7.98 -9.92
CA ALA A 106 -22.41 6.99 -9.77
C ALA A 106 -23.13 6.89 -11.12
N SER A 107 -22.40 6.45 -12.16
CA SER A 107 -23.03 6.15 -13.45
C SER A 107 -23.92 4.95 -13.26
N PRO A 108 -25.06 4.85 -13.95
CA PRO A 108 -25.91 3.66 -13.95
C PRO A 108 -25.12 2.37 -14.22
N SER A 109 -24.02 2.47 -14.97
CA SER A 109 -23.10 1.38 -15.25
C SER A 109 -22.35 0.85 -14.01
N SER A 110 -21.99 1.72 -13.04
CA SER A 110 -21.34 1.27 -11.80
C SER A 110 -22.27 0.44 -10.92
N GLU A 111 -23.54 0.81 -10.83
CA GLU A 111 -24.55 0.01 -10.10
C GLU A 111 -24.78 -1.34 -10.76
N LEU A 112 -24.85 -1.38 -12.09
CA LEU A 112 -24.98 -2.62 -12.85
C LEU A 112 -23.77 -3.52 -12.65
N GLN A 113 -22.57 -2.95 -12.59
CA GLN A 113 -21.34 -3.70 -12.33
C GLN A 113 -21.32 -4.30 -10.93
N VAL A 114 -21.78 -3.56 -9.91
CA VAL A 114 -21.92 -4.10 -8.53
C VAL A 114 -22.93 -5.25 -8.53
N LYS A 115 -24.08 -5.09 -9.18
CA LYS A 115 -25.08 -6.17 -9.31
C LYS A 115 -24.51 -7.39 -10.01
N TYR A 116 -23.69 -7.18 -11.07
CA TYR A 116 -23.00 -8.27 -11.75
C TYR A 116 -22.06 -9.04 -10.81
N ILE A 117 -21.24 -8.36 -10.04
CA ILE A 117 -20.33 -8.99 -9.07
C ILE A 117 -21.10 -9.84 -8.06
N LEU A 118 -22.21 -9.30 -7.52
CA LEU A 118 -23.03 -9.99 -6.52
C LEU A 118 -23.74 -11.22 -7.10
N ASN A 119 -24.19 -11.15 -8.36
CA ASN A 119 -24.88 -12.25 -9.02
C ASN A 119 -23.91 -13.31 -9.59
N HIS A 120 -22.67 -12.92 -9.90
CA HIS A 120 -21.65 -13.78 -10.53
C HIS A 120 -20.31 -13.73 -9.80
N PRO A 121 -20.23 -14.06 -8.48
CA PRO A 121 -19.00 -13.91 -7.70
C PRO A 121 -17.84 -14.79 -8.22
N ILE A 122 -18.15 -15.97 -8.75
CA ILE A 122 -17.13 -16.88 -9.31
C ILE A 122 -16.55 -16.30 -10.59
N LEU A 123 -17.38 -15.75 -11.48
CA LEU A 123 -16.91 -15.12 -12.72
C LEU A 123 -16.06 -13.88 -12.42
N TYR A 124 -16.50 -13.09 -11.44
CA TYR A 124 -15.68 -11.95 -10.96
C TYR A 124 -14.31 -12.41 -10.43
N PHE A 125 -14.26 -13.48 -9.63
CA PHE A 125 -13.01 -14.03 -9.14
C PHE A 125 -12.10 -14.50 -10.29
N VAL A 126 -12.65 -15.16 -11.31
CA VAL A 126 -11.92 -15.54 -12.52
C VAL A 126 -11.40 -14.32 -13.28
N THR A 127 -12.20 -13.26 -13.38
CA THR A 127 -11.78 -11.97 -13.98
C THR A 127 -10.58 -11.37 -13.22
N VAL A 128 -10.61 -11.38 -11.88
CA VAL A 128 -9.48 -10.93 -11.06
C VAL A 128 -8.22 -11.75 -11.35
N LEU A 129 -8.32 -13.08 -11.31
CA LEU A 129 -7.17 -13.95 -11.57
C LEU A 129 -6.60 -13.75 -12.97
N ARG A 130 -7.48 -13.67 -13.97
CA ARG A 130 -7.10 -13.44 -15.36
C ARG A 130 -6.40 -12.10 -15.53
N THR A 131 -6.94 -11.05 -14.93
CA THR A 131 -6.35 -9.72 -14.98
C THR A 131 -4.98 -9.70 -14.33
N VAL A 132 -4.82 -10.31 -13.15
CA VAL A 132 -3.52 -10.42 -12.49
C VAL A 132 -2.53 -11.17 -13.38
N SER A 133 -2.93 -12.30 -14.00
CA SER A 133 -2.04 -13.10 -14.83
C SER A 133 -1.55 -12.38 -16.08
N ILE A 134 -2.40 -11.55 -16.69
CA ILE A 134 -2.08 -10.84 -17.93
C ILE A 134 -1.34 -9.53 -17.65
N GLU A 135 -1.80 -8.77 -16.68
CA GLU A 135 -1.36 -7.40 -16.46
C GLU A 135 -0.30 -7.23 -15.37
N PHE A 136 0.03 -8.28 -14.63
CA PHE A 136 0.99 -8.19 -13.52
C PHE A 136 2.34 -7.61 -13.94
N ASN A 137 2.82 -7.99 -15.11
CA ASN A 137 4.08 -7.46 -15.64
C ASN A 137 4.00 -5.94 -15.87
N ASN A 138 2.93 -5.47 -16.51
CA ASN A 138 2.71 -4.05 -16.78
C ASN A 138 2.61 -3.24 -15.47
N TRP A 139 1.85 -3.74 -14.47
CA TRP A 139 1.73 -3.04 -13.19
C TRP A 139 3.04 -3.01 -12.41
N SER A 140 3.76 -4.12 -12.43
CA SER A 140 5.04 -4.20 -11.73
C SER A 140 6.03 -3.19 -12.29
N LEU A 141 6.03 -3.04 -13.59
CA LEU A 141 6.84 -2.06 -14.29
C LEU A 141 6.37 -0.62 -13.98
N ASP A 142 5.09 -0.34 -14.04
CA ASP A 142 4.50 0.98 -13.74
C ASP A 142 4.70 1.38 -12.25
N MET A 143 4.72 0.43 -11.33
CA MET A 143 4.93 0.67 -9.91
C MET A 143 6.31 1.30 -9.60
N VAL A 144 7.31 0.99 -10.40
CA VAL A 144 8.68 1.53 -10.26
C VAL A 144 8.96 2.70 -11.21
N GLY A 145 7.91 3.32 -11.77
CA GLY A 145 8.01 4.54 -12.56
C GLY A 145 8.19 4.33 -14.05
N GLY A 146 7.80 3.19 -14.60
CA GLY A 146 7.94 2.86 -16.00
C GLY A 146 7.10 3.66 -16.97
N PHE A 147 6.02 4.20 -16.50
CA PHE A 147 5.13 5.05 -17.30
C PHE A 147 4.99 6.40 -16.61
N MET A 148 5.80 7.38 -16.96
CA MET A 148 5.63 8.76 -16.50
C MET A 148 4.55 9.51 -17.24
N GLN A 149 4.26 9.11 -18.48
CA GLN A 149 3.22 9.68 -19.33
C GLN A 149 2.41 8.56 -19.97
N TRP A 150 1.12 8.79 -20.24
CA TRP A 150 0.24 7.81 -20.87
C TRP A 150 0.88 7.23 -22.15
N GLY A 151 1.29 5.98 -22.06
CA GLY A 151 1.78 5.19 -23.20
C GLY A 151 3.23 5.39 -23.63
N GLN A 152 4.02 6.23 -22.96
CA GLN A 152 5.44 6.41 -23.30
C GLN A 152 6.35 5.67 -22.30
N MET A 153 7.08 4.68 -22.79
CA MET A 153 8.14 3.99 -22.05
C MET A 153 9.47 4.77 -22.15
N PHE A 154 10.16 4.95 -21.02
CA PHE A 154 11.53 5.47 -21.06
C PHE A 154 12.49 4.45 -21.68
N THR A 155 13.44 4.90 -22.47
CA THR A 155 14.45 4.07 -23.14
C THR A 155 15.32 3.25 -22.17
N LEU A 156 15.61 3.79 -20.96
CA LEU A 156 16.43 3.12 -19.92
C LEU A 156 15.57 2.33 -18.91
N TYR A 157 14.29 2.28 -19.13
CA TYR A 157 13.31 1.75 -18.21
C TYR A 157 13.51 0.29 -17.75
N PRO A 158 13.81 -0.67 -18.63
CA PRO A 158 14.01 -2.05 -18.18
C PRO A 158 15.15 -2.18 -17.17
N ILE A 159 16.23 -1.41 -17.36
CA ILE A 159 17.42 -1.42 -16.48
C ILE A 159 17.05 -0.84 -15.10
N ILE A 160 16.30 0.27 -15.07
CA ILE A 160 15.84 0.91 -13.83
C ILE A 160 14.94 -0.04 -13.06
N SER A 161 13.96 -0.66 -13.72
CA SER A 161 13.01 -1.58 -13.09
C SER A 161 13.70 -2.81 -12.51
N ILE A 162 14.56 -3.45 -13.28
CA ILE A 162 15.33 -4.60 -12.81
C ILE A 162 16.17 -4.22 -11.59
N SER A 163 16.81 -3.05 -11.62
CA SER A 163 17.65 -2.59 -10.53
C SER A 163 16.84 -2.28 -9.27
N VAL A 164 15.65 -1.67 -9.38
CA VAL A 164 14.76 -1.43 -8.22
C VAL A 164 14.30 -2.74 -7.60
N TYR A 165 13.86 -3.71 -8.41
CA TYR A 165 13.48 -5.01 -7.89
C TYR A 165 14.66 -5.76 -7.30
N PHE A 166 15.82 -5.70 -7.93
CA PHE A 166 17.04 -6.30 -7.38
C PHE A 166 17.36 -5.74 -6.00
N ILE A 167 17.33 -4.40 -5.82
CA ILE A 167 17.57 -3.77 -4.52
C ILE A 167 16.49 -4.18 -3.51
N PHE A 168 15.22 -4.22 -3.93
CA PHE A 168 14.13 -4.66 -3.09
C PHE A 168 14.37 -6.09 -2.59
N PHE A 169 14.70 -7.04 -3.48
CA PHE A 169 15.02 -8.41 -3.10
C PHE A 169 16.29 -8.50 -2.25
N MET A 170 17.33 -7.75 -2.57
CA MET A 170 18.55 -7.68 -1.74
C MET A 170 18.24 -7.15 -0.34
N SER A 171 17.35 -6.17 -0.20
CA SER A 171 16.93 -5.68 1.12
C SER A 171 16.24 -6.76 1.96
N LEU A 172 15.49 -7.67 1.34
CA LEU A 172 14.88 -8.82 2.00
C LEU A 172 15.91 -9.84 2.50
N LEU A 173 17.02 -9.99 1.77
CA LEU A 173 18.08 -10.94 2.12
C LEU A 173 18.98 -10.44 3.26
N VAL A 174 19.11 -9.12 3.39
CA VAL A 174 20.09 -8.45 4.24
C VAL A 174 19.54 -8.04 5.60
N GLU A 175 18.24 -8.21 5.82
CA GLU A 175 17.58 -7.72 7.02
C GLU A 175 17.95 -8.52 8.27
N GLU A 176 18.62 -7.87 9.23
CA GLU A 176 18.70 -8.33 10.61
C GLU A 176 17.44 -7.94 11.36
N ASN A 177 16.58 -8.88 11.61
CA ASN A 177 15.41 -8.67 12.45
C ASN A 177 15.71 -9.04 13.90
N ASP A 178 16.13 -8.08 14.70
CA ASP A 178 16.18 -8.23 16.17
C ASP A 178 14.74 -8.37 16.76
N VAL A 179 13.74 -7.85 16.07
CA VAL A 179 12.33 -7.92 16.50
C VAL A 179 11.56 -8.93 15.66
N LYS A 180 11.33 -10.10 16.22
CA LYS A 180 10.51 -11.13 15.58
C LYS A 180 9.02 -10.80 15.75
N LEU A 181 8.37 -10.41 14.68
CA LEU A 181 6.91 -10.31 14.67
C LEU A 181 6.26 -11.67 14.90
N SER A 182 5.20 -11.68 15.70
CA SER A 182 4.42 -12.90 15.94
C SER A 182 3.79 -13.42 14.65
N LYS A 183 3.53 -14.73 14.60
CA LYS A 183 2.82 -15.34 13.45
C LYS A 183 1.45 -14.68 13.21
N SER A 184 0.75 -14.32 14.28
CA SER A 184 -0.55 -13.61 14.19
C SER A 184 -0.41 -12.21 13.58
N SER A 185 0.66 -11.47 13.93
CA SER A 185 0.93 -10.16 13.32
C SER A 185 1.25 -10.28 11.85
N LYS A 186 2.05 -11.27 11.44
CA LYS A 186 2.35 -11.53 10.02
C LYS A 186 1.09 -11.92 9.24
N LEU A 187 0.24 -12.76 9.82
CA LEU A 187 -1.06 -13.12 9.22
C LEU A 187 -1.96 -11.88 9.06
N LEU A 188 -2.03 -11.01 10.07
CA LEU A 188 -2.81 -9.78 9.97
C LEU A 188 -2.28 -8.86 8.87
N ILE A 189 -0.95 -8.69 8.76
CA ILE A 189 -0.33 -7.90 7.69
C ILE A 189 -0.67 -8.51 6.33
N PHE A 190 -0.59 -9.84 6.18
CA PHE A 190 -0.97 -10.53 4.95
C PHE A 190 -2.44 -10.31 4.59
N LEU A 191 -3.34 -10.39 5.57
CA LEU A 191 -4.77 -10.12 5.35
C LEU A 191 -5.01 -8.66 4.93
N ILE A 192 -4.34 -7.69 5.57
CA ILE A 192 -4.41 -6.28 5.20
C ILE A 192 -3.92 -6.07 3.77
N PHE A 193 -2.79 -6.66 3.40
CA PHE A 193 -2.28 -6.63 2.03
C PHE A 193 -3.30 -7.18 1.04
N PHE A 194 -3.79 -8.39 1.29
CA PHE A 194 -4.70 -9.09 0.39
C PHE A 194 -6.04 -8.37 0.24
N ILE A 195 -6.64 -7.92 1.35
CA ILE A 195 -7.91 -7.17 1.33
C ILE A 195 -7.73 -5.86 0.56
N THR A 196 -6.66 -5.10 0.83
CA THR A 196 -6.40 -3.84 0.12
C THR A 196 -6.19 -4.07 -1.37
N PHE A 197 -5.45 -5.12 -1.73
CA PHE A 197 -5.21 -5.51 -3.13
C PHE A 197 -6.54 -5.80 -3.86
N ILE A 198 -7.40 -6.61 -3.26
CA ILE A 198 -8.71 -6.93 -3.84
C ILE A 198 -9.61 -5.68 -3.91
N LEU A 199 -9.61 -4.82 -2.88
CA LEU A 199 -10.40 -3.59 -2.89
C LEU A 199 -9.97 -2.62 -4.01
N ILE A 200 -8.67 -2.51 -4.29
CA ILE A 200 -8.17 -1.71 -5.41
C ILE A 200 -8.73 -2.25 -6.74
N LEU A 201 -8.61 -3.55 -6.99
CA LEU A 201 -9.12 -4.17 -8.21
C LEU A 201 -10.64 -4.05 -8.33
N THR A 202 -11.37 -4.27 -7.22
CA THR A 202 -12.83 -4.13 -7.20
C THR A 202 -13.26 -2.70 -7.51
N ALA A 203 -12.62 -1.71 -6.90
CA ALA A 203 -12.95 -0.30 -7.16
C ALA A 203 -12.72 0.08 -8.62
N LEU A 204 -11.65 -0.40 -9.24
CA LEU A 204 -11.37 -0.17 -10.66
C LEU A 204 -12.36 -0.91 -11.57
N TYR A 205 -12.72 -2.14 -11.23
CA TYR A 205 -13.73 -2.90 -11.96
C TYR A 205 -15.08 -2.20 -11.96
N VAL A 206 -15.49 -1.67 -10.80
CA VAL A 206 -16.77 -0.95 -10.66
C VAL A 206 -16.74 0.41 -11.32
N GLN A 207 -15.62 1.14 -11.27
CA GLN A 207 -15.58 2.52 -11.74
C GLN A 207 -15.08 2.65 -13.18
N TRP A 208 -13.97 1.99 -13.53
CA TRP A 208 -13.31 2.17 -14.83
C TRP A 208 -13.81 1.19 -15.88
N THR A 209 -13.87 -0.10 -15.57
CA THR A 209 -14.35 -1.11 -16.52
C THR A 209 -15.82 -0.86 -16.89
N ALA A 210 -16.65 -0.49 -15.90
CA ALA A 210 -18.06 -0.15 -16.15
C ALA A 210 -18.21 1.11 -17.04
N LYS A 211 -17.35 2.13 -16.88
CA LYS A 211 -17.37 3.34 -17.73
C LYS A 211 -16.94 3.07 -19.17
N ALA A 212 -16.07 2.10 -19.39
CA ALA A 212 -15.70 1.65 -20.72
C ALA A 212 -16.86 0.90 -21.45
N GLY A 213 -18.03 0.76 -20.79
CA GLY A 213 -19.18 0.04 -21.34
C GLY A 213 -19.11 -1.48 -21.17
N GLU A 214 -18.11 -1.98 -20.47
CA GLU A 214 -17.87 -3.42 -20.30
C GLU A 214 -18.45 -3.95 -18.99
N ILE A 215 -19.79 -3.95 -18.87
CA ILE A 215 -20.44 -4.59 -17.71
C ILE A 215 -20.19 -6.09 -17.79
N GLY A 216 -19.59 -6.63 -16.70
CA GLY A 216 -19.18 -8.04 -16.68
C GLY A 216 -17.96 -8.35 -17.53
N GLY A 217 -17.17 -7.33 -17.90
CA GLY A 217 -15.97 -7.49 -18.71
C GLY A 217 -14.98 -8.54 -18.15
N ASN A 218 -14.27 -9.20 -19.04
CA ASN A 218 -13.35 -10.30 -18.72
C ASN A 218 -11.99 -9.83 -18.16
N LEU A 219 -11.71 -8.52 -18.19
CA LEU A 219 -10.49 -7.90 -17.67
C LEU A 219 -10.85 -6.61 -16.93
N ILE A 220 -10.07 -6.28 -15.90
CA ILE A 220 -10.21 -5.03 -15.18
C ILE A 220 -9.34 -3.98 -15.89
N THR A 221 -9.95 -2.86 -16.29
CA THR A 221 -9.27 -1.78 -16.98
C THR A 221 -8.89 -0.64 -16.05
N GLY A 222 -7.96 0.24 -16.49
CA GLY A 222 -7.56 1.44 -15.75
C GLY A 222 -6.64 1.19 -14.55
N ILE A 223 -6.04 0.02 -14.46
CA ILE A 223 -5.11 -0.32 -13.40
C ILE A 223 -3.78 0.39 -13.65
N GLN A 224 -3.22 0.97 -12.60
CA GLN A 224 -1.92 1.62 -12.60
C GLN A 224 -1.09 1.07 -11.44
N GLY A 225 0.15 0.72 -11.70
CA GLY A 225 1.05 0.10 -10.72
C GLY A 225 1.24 0.93 -9.45
N ARG A 226 1.21 2.26 -9.57
CA ARG A 226 1.32 3.19 -8.43
C ARG A 226 0.26 2.99 -7.35
N TYR A 227 -0.88 2.35 -7.66
CA TYR A 227 -1.88 2.02 -6.65
C TYR A 227 -1.43 0.90 -5.71
N PHE A 228 -0.48 0.09 -6.12
CA PHE A 228 0.03 -1.02 -5.32
C PHE A 228 1.29 -0.65 -4.52
N THR A 229 1.95 0.47 -4.85
CA THR A 229 3.21 0.90 -4.21
C THR A 229 3.14 0.87 -2.67
N PRO A 230 2.12 1.42 -1.99
CA PRO A 230 2.08 1.39 -0.53
C PRO A 230 1.99 -0.01 0.05
N ILE A 231 1.17 -0.89 -0.54
CA ILE A 231 0.96 -2.24 0.00
C ILE A 231 2.14 -3.16 -0.29
N PHE A 232 2.90 -2.93 -1.35
CA PHE A 232 4.11 -3.70 -1.65
C PHE A 232 5.16 -3.59 -0.54
N LEU A 233 5.19 -2.48 0.19
CA LEU A 233 6.07 -2.31 1.36
C LEU A 233 5.75 -3.28 2.51
N LEU A 234 4.59 -3.92 2.50
CA LEU A 234 4.22 -4.94 3.49
C LEU A 234 4.84 -6.30 3.19
N ILE A 235 5.22 -6.57 1.93
CA ILE A 235 5.77 -7.89 1.51
C ILE A 235 7.05 -8.25 2.29
N PRO A 236 8.06 -7.38 2.42
CA PRO A 236 9.26 -7.67 3.19
C PRO A 236 8.99 -8.07 4.63
N ILE A 237 7.92 -7.54 5.22
CA ILE A 237 7.57 -7.77 6.62
C ILE A 237 6.91 -9.14 6.81
N ILE A 238 6.17 -9.60 5.80
CA ILE A 238 5.49 -10.91 5.80
C ILE A 238 6.50 -12.03 5.59
N LEU A 239 7.45 -11.83 4.66
CA LEU A 239 8.44 -12.83 4.30
C LEU A 239 9.47 -13.00 5.43
N PRO A 240 9.95 -14.23 5.69
CA PRO A 240 11.08 -14.43 6.59
C PRO A 240 12.36 -13.92 5.92
N SER A 241 13.26 -13.32 6.70
CA SER A 241 14.62 -13.07 6.23
C SER A 241 15.29 -14.39 5.84
N LEU A 242 15.79 -14.46 4.61
CA LEU A 242 16.39 -15.69 4.06
C LEU A 242 17.84 -15.87 4.48
N VAL A 243 18.50 -14.82 4.98
CA VAL A 243 19.91 -14.85 5.38
C VAL A 243 20.09 -14.18 6.74
N THR A 244 20.72 -14.89 7.66
CA THR A 244 21.30 -14.30 8.86
C THR A 244 22.63 -13.65 8.50
N SER A 245 22.64 -12.35 8.33
CA SER A 245 23.85 -11.63 7.96
C SER A 245 24.76 -11.41 9.15
N THR A 246 26.07 -11.49 8.88
CA THR A 246 27.14 -11.35 9.87
C THR A 246 27.68 -9.93 10.00
N ASP A 247 27.40 -9.01 9.07
CA ASP A 247 27.99 -7.67 9.10
C ASP A 247 27.00 -6.54 8.74
N LYS A 248 26.40 -5.93 9.80
CA LYS A 248 25.37 -4.88 9.73
C LYS A 248 25.79 -3.64 8.95
N LYS A 249 27.08 -3.26 9.02
CA LYS A 249 27.56 -2.00 8.46
C LYS A 249 27.74 -2.06 6.95
N ILE A 250 28.24 -3.19 6.46
CA ILE A 250 28.43 -3.42 5.02
C ILE A 250 27.09 -3.45 4.33
N ASN A 251 26.12 -4.14 4.90
CA ASN A 251 24.80 -4.34 4.35
C ASN A 251 24.03 -3.01 4.18
N ARG A 252 24.05 -2.14 5.20
CA ARG A 252 23.39 -0.83 5.13
C ARG A 252 24.02 0.08 4.08
N ASN A 253 25.33 0.08 3.97
CA ASN A 253 26.03 0.90 2.99
C ASN A 253 25.79 0.44 1.56
N VAL A 254 25.77 -0.88 1.31
CA VAL A 254 25.43 -1.45 -0.01
C VAL A 254 24.04 -1.01 -0.46
N ILE A 255 23.05 -1.10 0.41
CA ILE A 255 21.67 -0.65 0.08
C ILE A 255 21.65 0.86 -0.20
N LEU A 256 22.26 1.68 0.66
CA LEU A 256 22.32 3.12 0.47
C LEU A 256 22.98 3.52 -0.85
N TYR A 257 24.15 2.95 -1.16
CA TYR A 257 24.84 3.23 -2.43
C TYR A 257 24.05 2.74 -3.64
N SER A 258 23.37 1.60 -3.52
CA SER A 258 22.50 1.08 -4.57
C SER A 258 21.32 2.02 -4.86
N ILE A 259 20.68 2.58 -3.82
CA ILE A 259 19.60 3.57 -3.98
C ILE A 259 20.13 4.84 -4.66
N ILE A 260 21.28 5.36 -4.25
CA ILE A 260 21.89 6.56 -4.85
C ILE A 260 22.23 6.30 -6.31
N LEU A 261 22.85 5.16 -6.63
CA LEU A 261 23.22 4.77 -8.00
C LEU A 261 21.99 4.63 -8.91
N LEU A 262 20.84 4.22 -8.38
CA LEU A 262 19.59 4.16 -9.15
C LEU A 262 18.99 5.52 -9.46
N GLN A 263 19.20 6.52 -8.62
CA GLN A 263 18.66 7.86 -8.87
C GLN A 263 19.33 8.52 -10.07
N ILE A 264 20.61 8.24 -10.34
CA ILE A 264 21.36 8.82 -11.46
C ILE A 264 20.75 8.43 -12.82
N PRO A 265 20.57 7.13 -13.17
CA PRO A 265 19.92 6.75 -14.43
C PRO A 265 18.49 7.24 -14.54
N THR A 266 17.75 7.30 -13.42
CA THR A 266 16.37 7.80 -13.40
C THR A 266 16.31 9.28 -13.76
N LEU A 267 17.17 10.11 -13.15
CA LEU A 267 17.27 11.53 -13.48
C LEU A 267 17.76 11.75 -14.92
N LEU A 268 18.76 11.00 -15.39
CA LEU A 268 19.24 11.07 -16.77
C LEU A 268 18.13 10.69 -17.77
N SER A 269 17.34 9.66 -17.48
CA SER A 269 16.24 9.27 -18.36
C SER A 269 15.16 10.36 -18.45
N ILE A 270 14.85 11.03 -17.33
CA ILE A 270 13.92 12.17 -17.31
C ILE A 270 14.46 13.33 -18.16
N VAL A 271 15.72 13.66 -18.02
CA VAL A 271 16.35 14.74 -18.78
C VAL A 271 16.37 14.42 -20.28
N VAL A 272 16.82 13.23 -20.67
CA VAL A 272 16.89 12.81 -22.07
C VAL A 272 15.50 12.79 -22.74
N ASN A 273 14.47 12.32 -22.05
CA ASN A 273 13.12 12.28 -22.63
C ASN A 273 12.40 13.64 -22.64
N ASN A 274 12.89 14.65 -21.92
CA ASN A 274 12.35 16.02 -22.00
C ASN A 274 13.10 16.94 -22.97
N ILE A 275 14.25 16.49 -23.52
CA ILE A 275 15.03 17.24 -24.51
C ILE A 275 14.62 16.85 -25.94
N ASN A 276 14.01 15.70 -26.15
CA ASN A 276 13.43 15.23 -27.40
C ASN A 276 11.93 15.50 -27.45
#